data_f78090d7b0f00db6080dee094410c2b5
#
_entry.id   f78090d7b0f00db6080dee094410c2b5
#
_cell.length_a   1.000
_cell.length_b   1.000
_cell.length_c   1.000
_cell.angle_alpha   90.00
_cell.angle_beta   90.00
_cell.angle_gamma   90.00
#
_symmetry.space_group_name_H-M   'P 1'
#
loop_
_entity.id
_entity.type
_entity.pdbx_description
1 polymer ?
#
loop_
_entity_poly.entity_id
_entity_poly.type
_entity_poly.pdbx_seq_one_letter_code
_entity_poly.pdbx_strand_id
1 'polypeptide(L)'
;MSIFDKRVAFKPFEYPELMEYKDAINHSYWLVSEWNFISDIHDFNVKLNDTERQILKNAMLAISQIEVSVKKFWTKLGDRFPKAEFEQIGVTFGESEVRHADAYSHLLQVLGLNDDFAQLLQNPVIQGRVDYLTKYLKGASDNSNENYTLTLTLFSIFIENVSLFSQFVVIKSFNKYMNCLKDIDNVVQATQKEETIHALLGVYIIKQVQKEFPDWFNEAFYEKLYRACKK
;
A
#
# COMPACT_ATOMS: atom_id res chain seq x y z
N MET A 1 -24.50 5.48 17.19
CA MET A 1 -23.23 6.21 17.46
C MET A 1 -22.53 6.43 16.13
N SER A 2 -21.82 7.55 15.94
CA SER A 2 -21.05 7.80 14.73
C SER A 2 -19.87 6.84 14.64
N ILE A 3 -19.37 6.59 13.40
CA ILE A 3 -18.14 5.84 13.15
C ILE A 3 -16.94 6.46 13.89
N PHE A 4 -16.96 7.77 14.14
CA PHE A 4 -15.92 8.52 14.86
C PHE A 4 -16.12 8.56 16.38
N ASP A 5 -17.25 8.06 16.89
CA ASP A 5 -17.51 8.06 18.34
C ASP A 5 -16.75 6.92 19.03
N LYS A 6 -16.16 7.24 20.19
CA LYS A 6 -15.43 6.25 20.99
C LYS A 6 -16.39 5.21 21.58
N ARG A 7 -16.05 3.94 21.41
CA ARG A 7 -16.66 2.84 22.15
C ARG A 7 -15.64 2.23 23.11
N VAL A 8 -16.02 2.11 24.39
CA VAL A 8 -15.14 1.52 25.42
C VAL A 8 -15.29 -0.01 25.46
N ALA A 9 -16.52 -0.51 25.24
CA ALA A 9 -16.77 -1.95 25.25
C ALA A 9 -16.12 -2.64 24.03
N PHE A 10 -15.41 -3.74 24.28
CA PHE A 10 -14.78 -4.51 23.20
C PHE A 10 -15.84 -5.09 22.23
N LYS A 11 -16.93 -5.63 22.77
CA LYS A 11 -18.06 -6.21 22.00
C LYS A 11 -19.39 -5.67 22.54
N PRO A 12 -20.47 -5.74 21.74
CA PRO A 12 -20.55 -6.20 20.35
C PRO A 12 -19.87 -5.24 19.37
N PHE A 13 -19.38 -5.74 18.25
CA PHE A 13 -18.86 -4.91 17.17
C PHE A 13 -20.00 -4.17 16.47
N GLU A 14 -19.79 -2.89 16.16
CA GLU A 14 -20.73 -2.07 15.39
C GLU A 14 -20.52 -2.26 13.88
N TYR A 15 -19.29 -2.64 13.49
CA TYR A 15 -18.87 -2.90 12.12
C TYR A 15 -18.24 -4.30 12.02
N PRO A 16 -19.04 -5.37 12.22
CA PRO A 16 -18.53 -6.76 12.26
C PRO A 16 -17.89 -7.21 10.95
N GLU A 17 -18.28 -6.60 9.81
CA GLU A 17 -17.71 -6.87 8.47
C GLU A 17 -16.20 -6.60 8.40
N LEU A 18 -15.69 -5.72 9.27
CA LEU A 18 -14.24 -5.47 9.36
C LEU A 18 -13.43 -6.73 9.70
N MET A 19 -14.03 -7.66 10.41
CA MET A 19 -13.36 -8.92 10.76
C MET A 19 -13.13 -9.81 9.54
N GLU A 20 -13.98 -9.73 8.52
CA GLU A 20 -13.78 -10.46 7.27
C GLU A 20 -12.49 -10.03 6.56
N TYR A 21 -12.20 -8.72 6.52
CA TYR A 21 -10.95 -8.20 5.95
C TYR A 21 -9.73 -8.62 6.78
N LYS A 22 -9.85 -8.57 8.12
CA LYS A 22 -8.79 -9.04 9.00
C LYS A 22 -8.48 -10.52 8.77
N ASP A 23 -9.52 -11.34 8.70
CA ASP A 23 -9.37 -12.78 8.47
C ASP A 23 -8.82 -13.07 7.07
N ALA A 24 -9.18 -12.28 6.06
CA ALA A 24 -8.62 -12.40 4.71
C ALA A 24 -7.11 -12.16 4.69
N ILE A 25 -6.59 -11.12 5.39
CA ILE A 25 -5.15 -10.89 5.54
C ILE A 25 -4.47 -12.04 6.29
N ASN A 26 -5.06 -12.53 7.38
CA ASN A 26 -4.52 -13.66 8.13
C ASN A 26 -4.42 -14.95 7.29
N HIS A 27 -5.40 -15.19 6.39
CA HIS A 27 -5.38 -16.32 5.46
C HIS A 27 -4.43 -16.15 4.28
N SER A 28 -4.06 -14.92 3.94
CA SER A 28 -3.08 -14.63 2.88
C SER A 28 -1.65 -14.50 3.40
N TYR A 29 -1.40 -14.79 4.67
CA TYR A 29 -0.08 -14.65 5.30
C TYR A 29 1.02 -15.39 4.54
N TRP A 30 2.15 -14.72 4.33
CA TRP A 30 3.32 -15.25 3.64
C TRP A 30 4.60 -14.59 4.15
N LEU A 31 5.72 -15.24 3.92
CA LEU A 31 7.05 -14.72 4.25
C LEU A 31 7.95 -14.78 3.01
N VAL A 32 8.80 -13.77 2.84
CA VAL A 32 9.75 -13.71 1.72
C VAL A 32 10.69 -14.93 1.67
N SER A 33 10.95 -15.56 2.82
CA SER A 33 11.77 -16.76 2.94
C SER A 33 11.16 -18.02 2.31
N GLU A 34 9.90 -17.98 1.84
CA GLU A 34 9.28 -19.08 1.11
C GLU A 34 9.83 -19.24 -0.31
N TRP A 35 10.55 -18.22 -0.82
CA TRP A 35 11.18 -18.22 -2.13
C TRP A 35 12.69 -18.03 -2.04
N ASN A 36 13.46 -18.65 -2.96
CA ASN A 36 14.92 -18.63 -2.90
C ASN A 36 15.61 -17.67 -3.86
N PHE A 37 14.91 -17.16 -4.87
CA PHE A 37 15.35 -16.19 -5.88
C PHE A 37 16.60 -16.58 -6.71
N ILE A 38 17.14 -17.79 -6.61
CA ILE A 38 18.37 -18.18 -7.34
C ILE A 38 18.18 -18.08 -8.84
N SER A 39 17.05 -18.56 -9.36
CA SER A 39 16.72 -18.43 -10.78
C SER A 39 16.54 -16.99 -11.20
N ASP A 40 15.96 -16.15 -10.34
CA ASP A 40 15.66 -14.76 -10.62
C ASP A 40 16.93 -13.90 -10.66
N ILE A 41 17.90 -14.19 -9.77
CA ILE A 41 19.24 -13.58 -9.80
C ILE A 41 19.94 -13.91 -11.12
N HIS A 42 19.86 -15.18 -11.56
CA HIS A 42 20.41 -15.59 -12.87
C HIS A 42 19.68 -14.87 -14.01
N ASP A 43 18.36 -14.84 -14.00
CA ASP A 43 17.56 -14.19 -15.03
C ASP A 43 17.91 -12.68 -15.12
N PHE A 44 18.01 -12.00 -13.99
CA PHE A 44 18.36 -10.59 -13.91
C PHE A 44 19.74 -10.29 -14.52
N ASN A 45 20.74 -11.12 -14.18
CA ASN A 45 22.12 -10.88 -14.60
C ASN A 45 22.44 -11.35 -16.01
N VAL A 46 21.77 -12.40 -16.52
CA VAL A 46 22.16 -13.11 -17.75
C VAL A 46 21.11 -12.98 -18.86
N LYS A 47 19.80 -13.09 -18.54
CA LYS A 47 18.75 -13.06 -19.57
C LYS A 47 18.29 -11.65 -19.94
N LEU A 48 18.20 -10.74 -18.96
CA LEU A 48 17.72 -9.39 -19.21
C LEU A 48 18.81 -8.54 -19.87
N ASN A 49 18.42 -7.76 -20.87
CA ASN A 49 19.28 -6.71 -21.42
C ASN A 49 19.31 -5.47 -20.49
N ASP A 50 20.17 -4.48 -20.78
CA ASP A 50 20.37 -3.31 -19.93
C ASP A 50 19.09 -2.48 -19.75
N THR A 51 18.27 -2.35 -20.80
CA THR A 51 17.02 -1.60 -20.76
C THR A 51 16.00 -2.32 -19.86
N GLU A 52 15.89 -3.63 -19.99
CA GLU A 52 14.98 -4.46 -19.18
C GLU A 52 15.37 -4.45 -17.70
N ARG A 53 16.69 -4.57 -17.40
CA ARG A 53 17.21 -4.42 -16.03
C ARG A 53 16.86 -3.06 -15.45
N GLN A 54 17.02 -1.99 -16.24
CA GLN A 54 16.71 -0.64 -15.78
C GLN A 54 15.22 -0.44 -15.51
N ILE A 55 14.34 -1.00 -16.34
CA ILE A 55 12.88 -0.97 -16.15
C ILE A 55 12.51 -1.69 -14.86
N LEU A 56 12.97 -2.93 -14.68
CA LEU A 56 12.70 -3.72 -13.47
C LEU A 56 13.23 -3.01 -12.22
N LYS A 57 14.47 -2.53 -12.25
CA LYS A 57 15.10 -1.77 -11.18
C LYS A 57 14.24 -0.57 -10.78
N ASN A 58 13.84 0.27 -11.75
CA ASN A 58 13.02 1.44 -11.46
C ASN A 58 11.66 1.09 -10.85
N ALA A 59 11.01 0.03 -11.32
CA ALA A 59 9.74 -0.43 -10.77
C ALA A 59 9.90 -0.92 -9.32
N MET A 60 10.91 -1.74 -9.03
CA MET A 60 11.17 -2.25 -7.68
C MET A 60 11.55 -1.14 -6.70
N LEU A 61 12.40 -0.21 -7.12
CA LEU A 61 12.79 0.94 -6.29
C LEU A 61 11.60 1.85 -6.00
N ALA A 62 10.69 2.02 -6.97
CA ALA A 62 9.47 2.81 -6.79
C ALA A 62 8.50 2.15 -5.78
N ILE A 63 8.34 0.83 -5.79
CA ILE A 63 7.56 0.10 -4.79
C ILE A 63 8.22 0.23 -3.42
N SER A 64 9.50 -0.09 -3.30
CA SER A 64 10.23 -0.06 -2.02
C SER A 64 10.13 1.31 -1.34
N GLN A 65 10.11 2.41 -2.12
CA GLN A 65 9.94 3.76 -1.59
C GLN A 65 8.53 3.98 -1.01
N ILE A 66 7.48 3.42 -1.62
CA ILE A 66 6.12 3.48 -1.10
C ILE A 66 6.02 2.69 0.20
N GLU A 67 6.47 1.45 0.23
CA GLU A 67 6.41 0.54 1.37
C GLU A 67 7.06 1.11 2.65
N VAL A 68 8.14 1.88 2.49
CA VAL A 68 8.74 2.60 3.63
C VAL A 68 7.80 3.66 4.20
N SER A 69 6.98 4.27 3.35
CA SER A 69 6.15 5.43 3.72
C SER A 69 4.78 5.03 4.28
N VAL A 70 4.20 3.92 3.82
CA VAL A 70 2.77 3.60 4.01
C VAL A 70 2.46 2.81 5.29
N LYS A 71 3.38 1.99 5.78
CA LYS A 71 3.17 1.10 6.94
C LYS A 71 2.59 1.76 8.21
N LYS A 72 2.77 3.05 8.37
CA LYS A 72 2.24 3.79 9.53
C LYS A 72 0.80 4.28 9.35
N PHE A 73 0.26 4.20 8.15
CA PHE A 73 -1.09 4.71 7.87
C PHE A 73 -2.14 3.81 8.54
N TRP A 74 -2.12 2.53 8.24
CA TRP A 74 -3.09 1.57 8.76
C TRP A 74 -2.99 1.39 10.28
N THR A 75 -1.79 1.37 10.86
CA THR A 75 -1.61 1.22 12.32
C THR A 75 -2.31 2.31 13.12
N LYS A 76 -2.60 3.47 12.54
CA LYS A 76 -3.29 4.60 13.19
C LYS A 76 -4.80 4.62 12.93
N LEU A 77 -5.33 3.60 12.28
CA LEU A 77 -6.76 3.55 11.95
C LEU A 77 -7.64 3.63 13.21
N GLY A 78 -7.26 2.93 14.29
CA GLY A 78 -7.94 2.95 15.57
C GLY A 78 -7.89 4.30 16.30
N ASP A 79 -6.88 5.12 16.04
CA ASP A 79 -6.81 6.49 16.60
C ASP A 79 -7.93 7.36 16.02
N ARG A 80 -8.28 7.17 14.75
CA ARG A 80 -9.30 7.94 14.05
C ARG A 80 -10.70 7.36 14.24
N PHE A 81 -10.82 6.05 14.19
CA PHE A 81 -12.06 5.31 14.40
C PHE A 81 -11.94 4.53 15.71
N PRO A 82 -12.26 5.14 16.87
CA PRO A 82 -11.88 4.62 18.17
C PRO A 82 -12.83 3.50 18.65
N LYS A 83 -12.83 2.40 17.90
CA LYS A 83 -13.56 1.18 18.16
C LYS A 83 -12.63 -0.02 17.98
N ALA A 84 -12.82 -1.07 18.81
CA ALA A 84 -11.92 -2.23 18.85
C ALA A 84 -11.73 -2.94 17.49
N GLU A 85 -12.78 -3.00 16.67
CA GLU A 85 -12.69 -3.61 15.33
C GLU A 85 -11.79 -2.83 14.37
N PHE A 86 -11.78 -1.49 14.44
CA PHE A 86 -10.88 -0.66 13.63
C PHE A 86 -9.43 -0.73 14.12
N GLU A 87 -9.24 -0.79 15.44
CA GLU A 87 -7.91 -0.99 16.02
C GLU A 87 -7.31 -2.33 15.59
N GLN A 88 -8.08 -3.42 15.70
CA GLN A 88 -7.61 -4.75 15.31
C GLN A 88 -7.24 -4.83 13.85
N ILE A 89 -8.11 -4.37 12.94
CA ILE A 89 -7.82 -4.42 11.49
C ILE A 89 -6.64 -3.52 11.14
N GLY A 90 -6.54 -2.33 11.75
CA GLY A 90 -5.44 -1.40 11.51
C GLY A 90 -4.08 -1.98 11.89
N VAL A 91 -3.99 -2.69 13.01
CA VAL A 91 -2.76 -3.38 13.44
C VAL A 91 -2.43 -4.56 12.52
N THR A 92 -3.44 -5.35 12.11
CA THR A 92 -3.24 -6.49 11.20
C THR A 92 -2.74 -6.02 9.83
N PHE A 93 -3.31 -4.94 9.28
CA PHE A 93 -2.85 -4.35 8.01
C PHE A 93 -1.45 -3.73 8.16
N GLY A 94 -1.18 -3.06 9.29
CA GLY A 94 0.15 -2.55 9.56
C GLY A 94 1.22 -3.64 9.64
N GLU A 95 0.88 -4.85 10.08
CA GLU A 95 1.78 -6.01 10.06
C GLU A 95 2.05 -6.48 8.62
N SER A 96 1.02 -6.57 7.75
CA SER A 96 1.23 -6.93 6.34
C SER A 96 2.16 -5.94 5.62
N GLU A 97 2.04 -4.65 5.91
CA GLU A 97 2.94 -3.61 5.37
C GLU A 97 4.40 -3.79 5.81
N VAL A 98 4.62 -4.30 7.03
CA VAL A 98 5.99 -4.64 7.48
C VAL A 98 6.55 -5.80 6.66
N ARG A 99 5.76 -6.85 6.40
CA ARG A 99 6.17 -7.99 5.56
C ARG A 99 6.46 -7.56 4.11
N HIS A 100 5.63 -6.67 3.54
CA HIS A 100 5.87 -6.08 2.21
C HIS A 100 7.21 -5.34 2.18
N ALA A 101 7.45 -4.44 3.15
CA ALA A 101 8.69 -3.68 3.23
C ALA A 101 9.92 -4.59 3.37
N ASP A 102 9.84 -5.63 4.21
CA ASP A 102 10.91 -6.62 4.38
C ASP A 102 11.17 -7.40 3.08
N ALA A 103 10.12 -7.79 2.37
CA ALA A 103 10.23 -8.52 1.12
C ALA A 103 10.91 -7.67 0.03
N TYR A 104 10.45 -6.44 -0.20
CA TYR A 104 11.06 -5.58 -1.20
C TYR A 104 12.48 -5.15 -0.84
N SER A 105 12.77 -4.94 0.44
CA SER A 105 14.15 -4.74 0.93
C SER A 105 15.04 -5.96 0.62
N HIS A 106 14.53 -7.16 0.85
CA HIS A 106 15.25 -8.40 0.53
C HIS A 106 15.48 -8.55 -0.98
N LEU A 107 14.47 -8.25 -1.82
CA LEU A 107 14.61 -8.29 -3.28
C LEU A 107 15.68 -7.32 -3.78
N LEU A 108 15.75 -6.10 -3.24
CA LEU A 108 16.81 -5.16 -3.58
C LEU A 108 18.18 -5.70 -3.19
N GLN A 109 18.29 -6.35 -2.04
CA GLN A 109 19.54 -6.95 -1.56
C GLN A 109 20.02 -8.08 -2.46
N VAL A 110 19.14 -9.04 -2.80
CA VAL A 110 19.53 -10.22 -3.61
C VAL A 110 19.87 -9.84 -5.06
N LEU A 111 19.31 -8.78 -5.59
CA LEU A 111 19.64 -8.23 -6.90
C LEU A 111 20.82 -7.23 -6.88
N GLY A 112 21.40 -6.92 -5.71
CA GLY A 112 22.51 -5.99 -5.58
C GLY A 112 22.14 -4.51 -5.81
N LEU A 113 20.89 -4.13 -5.53
CA LEU A 113 20.33 -2.80 -5.84
C LEU A 113 20.27 -1.84 -4.63
N ASN A 114 20.88 -2.18 -3.49
CA ASN A 114 20.80 -1.35 -2.28
C ASN A 114 21.44 0.03 -2.45
N ASP A 115 22.60 0.10 -3.13
CA ASP A 115 23.28 1.38 -3.39
C ASP A 115 22.48 2.24 -4.38
N ASP A 116 21.80 1.61 -5.31
CA ASP A 116 20.90 2.27 -6.25
C ASP A 116 19.70 2.92 -5.57
N PHE A 117 19.18 2.32 -4.51
CA PHE A 117 18.08 2.89 -3.72
C PHE A 117 18.48 4.22 -3.07
N ALA A 118 19.68 4.29 -2.48
CA ALA A 118 20.19 5.52 -1.90
C ALA A 118 20.38 6.63 -2.96
N GLN A 119 20.84 6.28 -4.16
CA GLN A 119 21.01 7.22 -5.28
C GLN A 119 19.65 7.66 -5.86
N LEU A 120 18.69 6.74 -5.93
CA LEU A 120 17.36 7.04 -6.47
C LEU A 120 16.64 8.12 -5.65
N LEU A 121 16.82 8.15 -4.35
CA LEU A 121 16.27 9.19 -3.47
C LEU A 121 16.76 10.61 -3.81
N GLN A 122 17.83 10.74 -4.61
CA GLN A 122 18.31 12.03 -5.14
C GLN A 122 17.62 12.43 -6.47
N ASN A 123 16.86 11.51 -7.08
CA ASN A 123 16.13 11.78 -8.31
C ASN A 123 14.94 12.72 -8.04
N PRO A 124 14.82 13.88 -8.75
CA PRO A 124 13.74 14.85 -8.53
C PRO A 124 12.34 14.27 -8.67
N VAL A 125 12.12 13.27 -9.54
CA VAL A 125 10.83 12.60 -9.73
C VAL A 125 10.48 11.80 -8.48
N ILE A 126 11.44 11.09 -7.91
CA ILE A 126 11.26 10.32 -6.68
C ILE A 126 11.06 11.25 -5.48
N GLN A 127 11.84 12.33 -5.40
CA GLN A 127 11.63 13.36 -4.37
C GLN A 127 10.20 13.94 -4.44
N GLY A 128 9.73 14.29 -5.62
CA GLY A 128 8.35 14.76 -5.82
C GLY A 128 7.32 13.75 -5.34
N ARG A 129 7.56 12.44 -5.53
CA ARG A 129 6.70 11.35 -5.03
C ARG A 129 6.74 11.23 -3.49
N VAL A 130 7.93 11.31 -2.90
CA VAL A 130 8.11 11.34 -1.43
C VAL A 130 7.40 12.54 -0.81
N ASP A 131 7.54 13.71 -1.41
CA ASP A 131 6.88 14.94 -0.95
C ASP A 131 5.36 14.84 -1.06
N TYR A 132 4.86 14.24 -2.15
CA TYR A 132 3.44 13.94 -2.33
C TYR A 132 2.92 13.04 -1.21
N LEU A 133 3.54 11.88 -1.00
CA LEU A 133 3.16 10.94 0.06
C LEU A 133 3.23 11.59 1.45
N THR A 134 4.33 12.29 1.74
CA THR A 134 4.53 12.98 3.02
C THR A 134 3.44 14.02 3.28
N LYS A 135 3.05 14.78 2.25
CA LYS A 135 1.99 15.80 2.35
C LYS A 135 0.66 15.17 2.72
N TYR A 136 0.25 14.10 2.04
CA TYR A 136 -1.04 13.48 2.26
C TYR A 136 -1.08 12.59 3.51
N LEU A 137 0.03 11.95 3.86
CA LEU A 137 0.16 11.23 5.14
C LEU A 137 0.13 12.18 6.36
N LYS A 138 0.63 13.42 6.22
CA LYS A 138 0.43 14.46 7.24
C LYS A 138 -1.03 14.85 7.39
N GLY A 139 -1.82 14.83 6.33
CA GLY A 139 -3.28 15.02 6.37
C GLY A 139 -4.00 13.97 7.23
N ALA A 140 -3.43 12.77 7.38
CA ALA A 140 -3.94 11.76 8.30
C ALA A 140 -3.80 12.15 9.79
N SER A 141 -2.90 13.09 10.10
CA SER A 141 -2.71 13.64 11.45
C SER A 141 -3.52 14.94 11.68
N ASP A 142 -4.26 15.43 10.68
CA ASP A 142 -5.17 16.56 10.80
C ASP A 142 -6.32 16.20 11.74
N ASN A 143 -6.76 17.15 12.55
CA ASN A 143 -7.89 16.97 13.47
C ASN A 143 -9.25 16.88 12.76
N SER A 144 -9.33 17.23 11.47
CA SER A 144 -10.56 17.16 10.67
C SER A 144 -10.83 15.75 10.16
N ASN A 145 -11.98 15.17 10.53
CA ASN A 145 -12.43 13.88 10.02
C ASN A 145 -12.72 13.91 8.51
N GLU A 146 -13.18 15.06 7.98
CA GLU A 146 -13.36 15.26 6.53
C GLU A 146 -12.03 15.18 5.78
N ASN A 147 -10.99 15.88 6.25
CA ASN A 147 -9.66 15.83 5.65
C ASN A 147 -9.03 14.44 5.79
N TYR A 148 -9.27 13.75 6.91
CA TYR A 148 -8.85 12.37 7.05
C TYR A 148 -9.52 11.45 6.01
N THR A 149 -10.82 11.63 5.78
CA THR A 149 -11.57 10.85 4.79
C THR A 149 -11.01 11.09 3.37
N LEU A 150 -10.65 12.32 3.03
CA LEU A 150 -9.96 12.62 1.77
C LEU A 150 -8.60 11.88 1.70
N THR A 151 -7.82 11.91 2.77
CA THR A 151 -6.53 11.23 2.85
C THR A 151 -6.69 9.71 2.73
N LEU A 152 -7.67 9.12 3.42
CA LEU A 152 -7.99 7.69 3.31
C LEU A 152 -8.36 7.31 1.88
N THR A 153 -9.16 8.15 1.20
CA THR A 153 -9.54 7.92 -0.20
C THR A 153 -8.33 7.94 -1.13
N LEU A 154 -7.45 8.93 -0.99
CA LEU A 154 -6.23 9.01 -1.78
C LEU A 154 -5.30 7.83 -1.50
N PHE A 155 -5.16 7.45 -0.25
CA PHE A 155 -4.26 6.39 0.17
C PHE A 155 -4.74 5.03 -0.32
N SER A 156 -5.92 4.59 0.10
CA SER A 156 -6.41 3.24 -0.19
C SER A 156 -6.75 3.00 -1.66
N ILE A 157 -7.21 4.03 -2.39
CA ILE A 157 -7.63 3.87 -3.79
C ILE A 157 -6.49 4.21 -4.76
N PHE A 158 -5.82 5.36 -4.57
CA PHE A 158 -4.83 5.82 -5.56
C PHE A 158 -3.42 5.32 -5.29
N ILE A 159 -2.97 5.29 -4.05
CA ILE A 159 -1.62 4.81 -3.74
C ILE A 159 -1.58 3.29 -3.81
N GLU A 160 -2.38 2.59 -3.04
CA GLU A 160 -2.34 1.14 -2.96
C GLU A 160 -2.93 0.43 -4.18
N ASN A 161 -3.99 0.97 -4.82
CA ASN A 161 -4.66 0.28 -5.92
C ASN A 161 -4.31 0.80 -7.33
N VAL A 162 -3.80 2.02 -7.47
CA VAL A 162 -3.40 2.55 -8.80
C VAL A 162 -1.88 2.64 -8.90
N SER A 163 -1.24 3.31 -7.95
CA SER A 163 0.20 3.57 -8.03
C SER A 163 1.02 2.28 -7.87
N LEU A 164 0.74 1.43 -6.87
CA LEU A 164 1.42 0.15 -6.69
C LEU A 164 1.10 -0.82 -7.83
N PHE A 165 -0.16 -0.95 -8.20
CA PHE A 165 -0.57 -1.86 -9.28
C PHE A 165 0.08 -1.54 -10.62
N SER A 166 0.34 -0.28 -10.93
CA SER A 166 1.09 0.10 -12.13
C SER A 166 2.50 -0.51 -12.15
N GLN A 167 3.17 -0.56 -11.02
CA GLN A 167 4.50 -1.18 -10.88
C GLN A 167 4.40 -2.72 -10.90
N PHE A 168 3.38 -3.29 -10.25
CA PHE A 168 3.13 -4.73 -10.29
C PHE A 168 2.95 -5.24 -11.71
N VAL A 169 2.17 -4.54 -12.55
CA VAL A 169 1.99 -4.88 -13.96
C VAL A 169 3.30 -4.92 -14.72
N VAL A 170 4.19 -3.94 -14.48
CA VAL A 170 5.51 -3.90 -15.11
C VAL A 170 6.34 -5.12 -14.70
N ILE A 171 6.46 -5.41 -13.40
CA ILE A 171 7.28 -6.54 -12.91
C ILE A 171 6.70 -7.88 -13.38
N LYS A 172 5.39 -8.09 -13.26
CA LYS A 172 4.72 -9.32 -13.68
C LYS A 172 4.82 -9.58 -15.19
N SER A 173 5.01 -8.54 -16.00
CA SER A 173 5.19 -8.67 -17.45
C SER A 173 6.42 -9.49 -17.83
N PHE A 174 7.48 -9.46 -17.02
CA PHE A 174 8.69 -10.27 -17.26
C PHE A 174 8.42 -11.77 -17.16
N ASN A 175 7.68 -12.21 -16.13
CA ASN A 175 7.30 -13.62 -16.06
C ASN A 175 6.29 -13.99 -17.15
N LYS A 176 5.27 -13.16 -17.35
CA LYS A 176 4.17 -13.42 -18.30
C LYS A 176 4.65 -13.56 -19.73
N TYR A 177 5.55 -12.71 -20.19
CA TYR A 177 5.93 -12.63 -21.61
C TYR A 177 7.34 -13.18 -21.91
N MET A 178 8.21 -13.26 -20.91
CA MET A 178 9.61 -13.70 -21.06
C MET A 178 9.94 -14.97 -20.27
N ASN A 179 9.01 -15.47 -19.46
CA ASN A 179 9.21 -16.63 -18.57
C ASN A 179 10.46 -16.51 -17.71
N CYS A 180 10.65 -15.37 -17.06
CA CYS A 180 11.76 -15.08 -16.14
C CYS A 180 11.25 -14.35 -14.88
N LEU A 181 12.09 -14.29 -13.82
CA LEU A 181 11.78 -13.61 -12.56
C LEU A 181 10.54 -14.19 -11.86
N LYS A 182 10.47 -15.53 -11.79
CA LYS A 182 9.28 -16.24 -11.30
C LYS A 182 9.04 -16.03 -9.81
N ASP A 183 10.09 -16.06 -8.98
CA ASP A 183 9.92 -15.89 -7.53
C ASP A 183 9.63 -14.44 -7.17
N ILE A 184 10.23 -13.49 -7.91
CA ILE A 184 9.84 -12.07 -7.81
C ILE A 184 8.36 -11.86 -8.20
N ASP A 185 7.87 -12.51 -9.27
CA ASP A 185 6.45 -12.47 -9.65
C ASP A 185 5.56 -13.06 -8.55
N ASN A 186 5.97 -14.14 -7.88
CA ASN A 186 5.25 -14.74 -6.76
C ASN A 186 5.13 -13.77 -5.58
N VAL A 187 6.21 -13.08 -5.20
CA VAL A 187 6.19 -12.04 -4.15
C VAL A 187 5.22 -10.91 -4.53
N VAL A 188 5.33 -10.40 -5.76
CA VAL A 188 4.42 -9.35 -6.25
C VAL A 188 2.97 -9.82 -6.26
N GLN A 189 2.71 -11.08 -6.62
CA GLN A 189 1.36 -11.66 -6.60
C GLN A 189 0.81 -11.76 -5.17
N ALA A 190 1.65 -12.16 -4.20
CA ALA A 190 1.26 -12.23 -2.79
C ALA A 190 0.93 -10.84 -2.23
N THR A 191 1.80 -9.85 -2.45
CA THR A 191 1.57 -8.44 -2.11
C THR A 191 0.28 -7.93 -2.75
N GLN A 192 0.09 -8.12 -4.05
CA GLN A 192 -1.09 -7.66 -4.80
C GLN A 192 -2.41 -8.15 -4.20
N LYS A 193 -2.45 -9.38 -3.67
CA LYS A 193 -3.66 -9.91 -3.00
C LYS A 193 -3.99 -9.11 -1.74
N GLU A 194 -2.99 -8.82 -0.92
CA GLU A 194 -3.16 -8.07 0.32
C GLU A 194 -3.51 -6.61 0.04
N GLU A 195 -2.86 -5.95 -0.94
CA GLU A 195 -3.21 -4.60 -1.37
C GLU A 195 -4.65 -4.49 -1.90
N THR A 196 -5.14 -5.53 -2.56
CA THR A 196 -6.55 -5.57 -2.97
C THR A 196 -7.49 -5.56 -1.74
N ILE A 197 -7.15 -6.28 -0.68
CA ILE A 197 -7.92 -6.29 0.57
C ILE A 197 -7.86 -4.92 1.25
N HIS A 198 -6.69 -4.26 1.27
CA HIS A 198 -6.51 -2.91 1.79
C HIS A 198 -7.42 -1.89 1.07
N ALA A 199 -7.42 -1.92 -0.27
CA ALA A 199 -8.27 -1.05 -1.07
C ALA A 199 -9.77 -1.29 -0.81
N LEU A 200 -10.20 -2.55 -0.70
CA LEU A 200 -11.60 -2.90 -0.41
C LEU A 200 -12.03 -2.43 0.98
N LEU A 201 -11.18 -2.56 2.00
CA LEU A 201 -11.43 -1.99 3.32
C LEU A 201 -11.58 -0.47 3.25
N GLY A 202 -10.67 0.21 2.54
CA GLY A 202 -10.75 1.66 2.35
C GLY A 202 -12.08 2.09 1.74
N VAL A 203 -12.52 1.40 0.68
CA VAL A 203 -13.84 1.62 0.05
C VAL A 203 -14.98 1.39 1.03
N TYR A 204 -14.90 0.33 1.84
CA TYR A 204 -15.92 0.05 2.86
C TYR A 204 -16.04 1.19 3.87
N ILE A 205 -14.91 1.64 4.45
CA ILE A 205 -14.88 2.72 5.44
C ILE A 205 -15.40 4.03 4.82
N ILE A 206 -14.95 4.39 3.61
CA ILE A 206 -15.41 5.60 2.91
C ILE A 206 -16.92 5.58 2.70
N LYS A 207 -17.49 4.43 2.32
CA LYS A 207 -18.95 4.27 2.18
C LYS A 207 -19.69 4.43 3.51
N GLN A 208 -19.14 3.96 4.64
CA GLN A 208 -19.75 4.17 5.96
C GLN A 208 -19.72 5.66 6.34
N VAL A 209 -18.59 6.33 6.14
CA VAL A 209 -18.48 7.79 6.36
C VAL A 209 -19.46 8.55 5.46
N GLN A 210 -19.59 8.17 4.18
CA GLN A 210 -20.52 8.84 3.26
C GLN A 210 -21.99 8.70 3.69
N LYS A 211 -22.37 7.55 4.27
CA LYS A 211 -23.73 7.36 4.80
C LYS A 211 -24.02 8.27 5.98
N GLU A 212 -23.04 8.49 6.86
CA GLU A 212 -23.20 9.31 8.07
C GLU A 212 -23.02 10.82 7.78
N PHE A 213 -22.15 11.16 6.84
CA PHE A 213 -21.74 12.54 6.53
C PHE A 213 -21.81 12.82 5.01
N PRO A 214 -22.99 12.71 4.38
CA PRO A 214 -23.12 12.88 2.92
C PRO A 214 -22.69 14.28 2.44
N ASP A 215 -22.83 15.31 3.25
CA ASP A 215 -22.48 16.69 2.91
C ASP A 215 -20.98 16.93 2.72
N TRP A 216 -20.13 16.03 3.25
CA TRP A 216 -18.68 16.11 3.01
C TRP A 216 -18.32 15.77 1.57
N PHE A 217 -19.11 14.92 0.91
CA PHE A 217 -18.85 14.43 -0.46
C PHE A 217 -19.45 15.39 -1.51
N ASN A 218 -19.13 16.66 -1.38
CA ASN A 218 -19.57 17.75 -2.26
C ASN A 218 -18.55 18.01 -3.39
N GLU A 219 -18.88 18.98 -4.27
CA GLU A 219 -18.01 19.35 -5.39
C GLU A 219 -16.60 19.75 -4.95
N ALA A 220 -16.47 20.47 -3.84
CA ALA A 220 -15.17 20.89 -3.30
C ALA A 220 -14.32 19.71 -2.85
N PHE A 221 -14.91 18.65 -2.28
CA PHE A 221 -14.23 17.42 -1.93
C PHE A 221 -13.68 16.72 -3.18
N TYR A 222 -14.51 16.54 -4.20
CA TYR A 222 -14.09 15.89 -5.44
C TYR A 222 -13.04 16.71 -6.22
N GLU A 223 -13.16 18.05 -6.20
CA GLU A 223 -12.13 18.92 -6.77
C GLU A 223 -10.76 18.75 -6.09
N LYS A 224 -10.73 18.69 -4.74
CA LYS A 224 -9.50 18.43 -3.98
C LYS A 224 -8.91 17.06 -4.33
N LEU A 225 -9.77 16.03 -4.39
CA LEU A 225 -9.39 14.67 -4.76
C LEU A 225 -8.78 14.64 -6.17
N TYR A 226 -9.48 15.22 -7.15
CA TYR A 226 -9.04 15.29 -8.54
C TYR A 226 -7.71 16.02 -8.72
N ARG A 227 -7.52 17.15 -8.03
CA ARG A 227 -6.24 17.88 -8.04
C ARG A 227 -5.11 17.08 -7.42
N ALA A 228 -5.41 16.30 -6.40
CA ALA A 228 -4.42 15.43 -5.77
C ALA A 228 -3.99 14.29 -6.72
N CYS A 229 -4.92 13.69 -7.46
CA CYS A 229 -4.62 12.61 -8.42
C CYS A 229 -3.86 13.07 -9.67
N LYS A 230 -3.89 14.37 -9.99
CA LYS A 230 -3.18 14.93 -11.17
C LYS A 230 -1.71 15.29 -10.91
N LYS A 231 -1.28 15.27 -9.68
CA LYS A 231 0.10 15.59 -9.29
C LYS A 231 0.97 14.34 -9.27
#